data_4d7783d5dcac694efe4e5e3003642ab0
#
_entry.id   4d7783d5dcac694efe4e5e3003642ab0
#
_cell.length_a   1.000
_cell.length_b   1.000
_cell.length_c   1.000
_cell.angle_alpha   90.00
_cell.angle_beta   90.00
_cell.angle_gamma   90.00
#
_symmetry.space_group_name_H-M   'P 1'
#
loop_
_entity.id
_entity.type
_entity.pdbx_description
1 polymer ?
#
loop_
_entity_poly.entity_id
_entity_poly.type
_entity_poly.pdbx_seq_one_letter_code
_entity_poly.pdbx_strand_id
1 'polypeptide(L)'
;MPQCVVIADDLTGANATGVLLKKMNYKAYTVMNTERIELSTLSDCDCVLYPTDSRGVDAKIAYNRVYNVCNLLKDDDVKVYANRIDSTLRGNLGSETDAMLDSLGEDYIAIVAPCFPASGRIICGGYMLVDGLPLHKTNIAVDPKTPVKISEVGELFKQQSKYQVSTIYMKDLMHGKHYLADLMKKCVEEGSRIITLDCITQEDLDLIADAVITSGLKVIAVDPGVFTATLSRKLITPNKKKQKTKILAVVGSVNAN
;
A
#
# COMPACT_ATOMS: atom_id res chain seq x y z
N MET A 1 16.95 -12.24 -1.76
CA MET A 1 15.85 -11.40 -2.33
C MET A 1 15.68 -10.13 -1.50
N PRO A 2 15.05 -9.06 -2.01
CA PRO A 2 14.68 -7.89 -1.21
C PRO A 2 13.79 -8.28 -0.03
N GLN A 3 13.91 -7.59 1.09
CA GLN A 3 13.05 -7.81 2.25
C GLN A 3 11.68 -7.09 2.15
N CYS A 4 11.57 -6.10 1.26
CA CYS A 4 10.33 -5.39 0.98
C CYS A 4 10.02 -5.40 -0.53
N VAL A 5 8.83 -5.83 -0.88
CA VAL A 5 8.30 -5.85 -2.25
C VAL A 5 7.09 -4.92 -2.33
N VAL A 6 7.19 -3.89 -3.15
CA VAL A 6 6.13 -2.91 -3.40
C VAL A 6 5.67 -3.05 -4.84
N ILE A 7 4.43 -3.44 -5.05
CA ILE A 7 3.77 -3.45 -6.35
C ILE A 7 2.92 -2.19 -6.43
N ALA A 8 3.21 -1.32 -7.39
CA ALA A 8 2.58 -0.01 -7.49
C ALA A 8 1.72 0.10 -8.74
N ASP A 9 0.58 0.75 -8.61
CA ASP A 9 -0.36 0.99 -9.71
C ASP A 9 0.19 1.93 -10.78
N ASP A 10 1.17 2.79 -10.43
CA ASP A 10 1.88 3.66 -11.35
C ASP A 10 3.35 3.91 -10.95
N LEU A 11 4.14 4.40 -11.91
CA LEU A 11 5.56 4.73 -11.70
C LEU A 11 5.76 5.88 -10.70
N THR A 12 4.89 6.89 -10.73
CA THR A 12 4.97 8.04 -9.83
C THR A 12 4.83 7.59 -8.38
N GLY A 13 3.87 6.70 -8.14
CA GLY A 13 3.65 6.12 -6.83
C GLY A 13 4.77 5.21 -6.36
N ALA A 14 5.31 4.39 -7.24
CA ALA A 14 6.48 3.58 -6.94
C ALA A 14 7.64 4.47 -6.47
N ASN A 15 7.97 5.51 -7.22
CA ASN A 15 9.05 6.44 -6.88
C ASN A 15 8.79 7.21 -5.59
N ALA A 16 7.54 7.67 -5.35
CA ALA A 16 7.19 8.36 -4.11
C ALA A 16 7.41 7.46 -2.88
N THR A 17 6.99 6.19 -2.95
CA THR A 17 7.25 5.20 -1.89
C THR A 17 8.74 4.91 -1.76
N GLY A 18 9.47 4.81 -2.87
CA GLY A 18 10.92 4.64 -2.89
C GLY A 18 11.66 5.77 -2.16
N VAL A 19 11.18 7.01 -2.28
CA VAL A 19 11.73 8.17 -1.55
C VAL A 19 11.50 8.02 -0.03
N LEU A 20 10.31 7.57 0.40
CA LEU A 20 10.02 7.34 1.82
C LEU A 20 10.97 6.27 2.40
N LEU A 21 11.13 5.15 1.71
CA LEU A 21 12.04 4.08 2.11
C LEU A 21 13.51 4.55 2.11
N LYS A 22 13.91 5.33 1.10
CA LYS A 22 15.27 5.89 1.03
C LYS A 22 15.57 6.84 2.17
N LYS A 23 14.61 7.65 2.62
CA LYS A 23 14.76 8.52 3.80
C LYS A 23 15.03 7.73 5.09
N MET A 24 14.61 6.46 5.14
CA MET A 24 14.89 5.52 6.24
C MET A 24 16.20 4.73 6.05
N ASN A 25 17.03 5.12 5.09
CA ASN A 25 18.31 4.51 4.72
C ASN A 25 18.21 3.12 4.09
N TYR A 26 17.05 2.71 3.57
CA TYR A 26 16.95 1.51 2.76
C TYR A 26 17.50 1.71 1.35
N LYS A 27 18.12 0.67 0.80
CA LYS A 27 18.49 0.61 -0.61
C LYS A 27 17.26 0.20 -1.42
N ALA A 28 16.50 1.20 -1.88
CA ALA A 28 15.30 1.01 -2.67
C ALA A 28 15.62 1.08 -4.17
N TYR A 29 15.11 0.11 -4.92
CA TYR A 29 15.24 0.00 -6.36
C TYR A 29 13.89 0.02 -7.04
N THR A 30 13.64 1.00 -7.92
CA THR A 30 12.44 1.03 -8.76
C THR A 30 12.75 0.40 -10.11
N VAL A 31 11.96 -0.58 -10.50
CA VAL A 31 12.07 -1.24 -11.80
C VAL A 31 11.57 -0.30 -12.88
N MET A 32 12.45 0.13 -13.80
CA MET A 32 12.10 1.03 -14.90
C MET A 32 11.78 0.28 -16.20
N ASN A 33 12.44 -0.85 -16.42
CA ASN A 33 12.18 -1.72 -17.57
C ASN A 33 11.48 -2.99 -17.09
N THR A 34 10.17 -3.03 -17.26
CA THR A 34 9.32 -4.15 -16.82
C THR A 34 9.36 -5.35 -17.75
N GLU A 35 9.93 -5.20 -18.95
CA GLU A 35 10.03 -6.31 -19.94
C GLU A 35 11.21 -7.25 -19.66
N ARG A 36 12.24 -6.77 -18.97
CA ARG A 36 13.48 -7.54 -18.69
C ARG A 36 13.97 -7.27 -17.28
N ILE A 37 13.49 -8.03 -16.31
CA ILE A 37 14.03 -8.00 -14.96
C ILE A 37 15.03 -9.13 -14.80
N GLU A 38 16.26 -8.77 -14.52
CA GLU A 38 17.24 -9.72 -14.00
C GLU A 38 17.11 -9.77 -12.48
N LEU A 39 16.51 -10.82 -11.94
CA LEU A 39 16.31 -11.01 -10.50
C LEU A 39 17.63 -10.93 -9.73
N SER A 40 18.76 -11.30 -10.37
CA SER A 40 20.10 -11.16 -9.81
C SER A 40 20.45 -9.73 -9.41
N THR A 41 19.93 -8.73 -10.12
CA THR A 41 20.16 -7.31 -9.79
C THR A 41 19.44 -6.85 -8.52
N LEU A 42 18.41 -7.59 -8.11
CA LEU A 42 17.62 -7.28 -6.92
C LEU A 42 18.25 -7.81 -5.62
N SER A 43 19.25 -8.70 -5.70
CA SER A 43 19.89 -9.31 -4.52
C SER A 43 20.61 -8.31 -3.62
N ASP A 44 21.00 -7.15 -4.15
CA ASP A 44 21.75 -6.12 -3.43
C ASP A 44 20.85 -4.94 -2.96
N CYS A 45 19.53 -5.06 -3.04
CA CYS A 45 18.60 -4.04 -2.53
C CYS A 45 17.80 -4.55 -1.32
N ASP A 46 17.40 -3.60 -0.44
CA ASP A 46 16.52 -3.89 0.68
C ASP A 46 15.05 -3.93 0.23
N CYS A 47 14.70 -3.04 -0.71
CA CYS A 47 13.34 -2.85 -1.20
C CYS A 47 13.30 -2.82 -2.73
N VAL A 48 12.38 -3.54 -3.33
CA VAL A 48 12.07 -3.44 -4.76
C VAL A 48 10.69 -2.81 -4.94
N LEU A 49 10.58 -1.88 -5.90
CA LEU A 49 9.34 -1.23 -6.26
C LEU A 49 9.06 -1.50 -7.73
N TYR A 50 7.93 -2.12 -8.01
CA TYR A 50 7.55 -2.52 -9.36
C TYR A 50 6.27 -1.79 -9.79
N PRO A 51 6.34 -0.85 -10.74
CA PRO A 51 5.15 -0.23 -11.31
C PRO A 51 4.51 -1.16 -12.35
N THR A 52 3.21 -1.41 -12.19
CA THR A 52 2.43 -2.29 -13.10
C THR A 52 1.66 -1.51 -14.17
N ASP A 53 1.60 -0.19 -14.04
CA ASP A 53 0.76 0.69 -14.88
C ASP A 53 -0.68 0.17 -14.99
N SER A 54 -1.24 -0.23 -13.84
CA SER A 54 -2.53 -0.89 -13.70
C SER A 54 -3.68 0.07 -13.37
N ARG A 55 -3.38 1.30 -12.93
CA ARG A 55 -4.40 2.27 -12.46
C ARG A 55 -5.50 2.53 -13.47
N GLY A 56 -5.16 2.74 -14.74
CA GLY A 56 -6.07 3.22 -15.78
C GLY A 56 -6.52 2.18 -16.79
N VAL A 57 -6.36 0.88 -16.49
CA VAL A 57 -6.77 -0.22 -17.35
C VAL A 57 -7.98 -0.95 -16.78
N ASP A 58 -8.55 -1.89 -17.55
CA ASP A 58 -9.62 -2.77 -17.09
C ASP A 58 -9.18 -3.58 -15.84
N ALA A 59 -10.12 -3.85 -14.92
CA ALA A 59 -9.87 -4.52 -13.65
C ALA A 59 -9.21 -5.90 -13.83
N LYS A 60 -9.61 -6.66 -14.85
CA LYS A 60 -9.03 -7.98 -15.13
C LYS A 60 -7.59 -7.86 -15.64
N ILE A 61 -7.30 -6.82 -16.42
CA ILE A 61 -5.93 -6.54 -16.88
C ILE A 61 -5.06 -6.12 -15.70
N ALA A 62 -5.57 -5.25 -14.82
CA ALA A 62 -4.89 -4.82 -13.60
C ALA A 62 -4.57 -6.02 -12.70
N TYR A 63 -5.56 -6.87 -12.44
CA TYR A 63 -5.40 -8.11 -11.68
C TYR A 63 -4.27 -8.97 -12.25
N ASN A 64 -4.31 -9.27 -13.56
CA ASN A 64 -3.31 -10.14 -14.17
C ASN A 64 -1.89 -9.56 -14.10
N ARG A 65 -1.74 -8.25 -14.29
CA ARG A 65 -0.45 -7.57 -14.17
C ARG A 65 0.11 -7.71 -12.77
N VAL A 66 -0.69 -7.40 -11.75
CA VAL A 66 -0.28 -7.47 -10.34
C VAL A 66 0.00 -8.92 -9.93
N TYR A 67 -0.86 -9.87 -10.31
CA TYR A 67 -0.70 -11.29 -10.02
C TYR A 67 0.63 -11.84 -10.55
N ASN A 68 0.95 -11.54 -11.83
CA ASN A 68 2.18 -12.01 -12.46
C ASN A 68 3.42 -11.42 -11.79
N VAL A 69 3.40 -10.13 -11.44
CA VAL A 69 4.51 -9.46 -10.75
C VAL A 69 4.67 -10.00 -9.33
N CYS A 70 3.58 -10.21 -8.62
CA CYS A 70 3.62 -10.78 -7.29
C CYS A 70 4.21 -12.19 -7.29
N ASN A 71 3.81 -13.05 -8.24
CA ASN A 71 4.40 -14.38 -8.42
C ASN A 71 5.88 -14.35 -8.80
N LEU A 72 6.31 -13.36 -9.58
CA LEU A 72 7.70 -13.17 -9.94
C LEU A 72 8.58 -12.79 -8.73
N LEU A 73 8.02 -11.98 -7.82
CA LEU A 73 8.78 -11.36 -6.72
C LEU A 73 8.52 -12.01 -5.35
N LYS A 74 7.61 -12.99 -5.26
CA LYS A 74 7.36 -13.66 -3.98
C LYS A 74 8.54 -14.53 -3.58
N ASP A 75 8.91 -14.43 -2.29
CA ASP A 75 10.03 -15.16 -1.72
C ASP A 75 9.87 -15.25 -0.19
N ASP A 76 10.40 -16.28 0.44
CA ASP A 76 10.30 -16.50 1.89
C ASP A 76 11.08 -15.46 2.71
N ASP A 77 12.07 -14.80 2.12
CA ASP A 77 12.85 -13.75 2.76
C ASP A 77 12.13 -12.41 2.81
N VAL A 78 11.05 -12.23 2.04
CA VAL A 78 10.28 -10.98 2.02
C VAL A 78 9.50 -10.83 3.32
N LYS A 79 9.74 -9.73 4.03
CA LYS A 79 9.10 -9.37 5.31
C LYS A 79 7.91 -8.43 5.14
N VAL A 80 7.90 -7.65 4.06
CA VAL A 80 6.84 -6.69 3.76
C VAL A 80 6.43 -6.80 2.31
N TYR A 81 5.18 -7.17 2.07
CA TYR A 81 4.51 -7.03 0.78
C TYR A 81 3.60 -5.81 0.83
N ALA A 82 3.60 -5.02 -0.23
CA ALA A 82 2.77 -3.83 -0.33
C ALA A 82 2.10 -3.70 -1.70
N ASN A 83 0.80 -3.48 -1.69
CA ASN A 83 0.05 -2.94 -2.82
C ASN A 83 0.03 -1.42 -2.67
N ARG A 84 0.87 -0.73 -3.44
CA ARG A 84 0.94 0.72 -3.42
C ARG A 84 -0.14 1.29 -4.32
N ILE A 85 -1.19 1.79 -3.71
CA ILE A 85 -2.36 2.38 -4.36
C ILE A 85 -2.26 3.92 -4.44
N ASP A 86 -3.10 4.52 -5.26
CA ASP A 86 -3.21 5.98 -5.33
C ASP A 86 -3.68 6.60 -4.01
N SER A 87 -3.08 7.74 -3.61
CA SER A 87 -3.42 8.44 -2.36
C SER A 87 -4.81 9.07 -2.33
N THR A 88 -5.52 9.06 -3.45
CA THR A 88 -6.91 9.50 -3.60
C THR A 88 -7.83 8.38 -4.10
N LEU A 89 -7.42 7.13 -3.88
CA LEU A 89 -8.20 5.92 -4.14
C LEU A 89 -8.67 5.74 -5.59
N ARG A 90 -7.93 6.28 -6.56
CA ARG A 90 -8.18 6.04 -7.97
C ARG A 90 -7.68 4.67 -8.41
N GLY A 91 -8.35 4.06 -9.36
CA GLY A 91 -7.89 2.83 -10.01
C GLY A 91 -8.55 1.55 -9.50
N ASN A 92 -7.84 0.45 -9.64
CA ASN A 92 -8.34 -0.91 -9.49
C ASN A 92 -7.99 -1.52 -8.12
N LEU A 93 -8.24 -0.79 -7.04
CA LEU A 93 -7.76 -1.07 -5.68
C LEU A 93 -8.10 -2.50 -5.21
N GLY A 94 -9.37 -2.91 -5.38
CA GLY A 94 -9.83 -4.24 -4.97
C GLY A 94 -9.23 -5.34 -5.81
N SER A 95 -9.25 -5.22 -7.15
CA SER A 95 -8.72 -6.25 -8.05
C SER A 95 -7.21 -6.43 -7.92
N GLU A 96 -6.47 -5.36 -7.68
CA GLU A 96 -5.01 -5.43 -7.44
C GLU A 96 -4.69 -6.09 -6.10
N THR A 97 -5.48 -5.76 -5.07
CA THR A 97 -5.38 -6.39 -3.75
C THR A 97 -5.72 -7.88 -3.83
N ASP A 98 -6.80 -8.24 -4.54
CA ASP A 98 -7.19 -9.64 -4.78
C ASP A 98 -6.08 -10.43 -5.47
N ALA A 99 -5.43 -9.82 -6.47
CA ALA A 99 -4.33 -10.45 -7.19
C ALA A 99 -3.15 -10.80 -6.27
N MET A 100 -2.80 -9.90 -5.36
CA MET A 100 -1.74 -10.17 -4.38
C MET A 100 -2.17 -11.23 -3.35
N LEU A 101 -3.40 -11.19 -2.85
CA LEU A 101 -3.94 -12.19 -1.94
C LEU A 101 -3.94 -13.58 -2.57
N ASP A 102 -4.36 -13.69 -3.84
CA ASP A 102 -4.36 -14.96 -4.59
C ASP A 102 -2.96 -15.50 -4.84
N SER A 103 -2.01 -14.60 -5.13
CA SER A 103 -0.62 -14.98 -5.38
C SER A 103 0.11 -15.45 -4.12
N LEU A 104 -0.09 -14.75 -2.99
CA LEU A 104 0.62 -15.03 -1.73
C LEU A 104 -0.01 -16.15 -0.91
N GLY A 105 -1.30 -16.44 -1.14
CA GLY A 105 -2.00 -17.56 -0.53
C GLY A 105 -2.96 -17.17 0.60
N GLU A 106 -3.63 -18.19 1.16
CA GLU A 106 -4.76 -18.02 2.08
C GLU A 106 -4.39 -17.41 3.43
N ASP A 107 -3.13 -17.54 3.84
CA ASP A 107 -2.62 -17.01 5.12
C ASP A 107 -2.47 -15.48 5.10
N TYR A 108 -2.48 -14.83 3.94
CA TYR A 108 -2.27 -13.39 3.83
C TYR A 108 -3.56 -12.59 3.92
N ILE A 109 -3.49 -11.47 4.63
CA ILE A 109 -4.58 -10.51 4.86
C ILE A 109 -4.14 -9.14 4.35
N ALA A 110 -5.03 -8.41 3.68
CA ALA A 110 -4.76 -7.04 3.27
C ALA A 110 -5.15 -6.06 4.38
N ILE A 111 -4.20 -5.27 4.84
CA ILE A 111 -4.40 -4.17 5.78
C ILE A 111 -4.39 -2.87 4.98
N VAL A 112 -5.57 -2.25 4.89
CA VAL A 112 -5.81 -1.07 4.08
C VAL A 112 -5.81 0.15 4.99
N ALA A 113 -4.72 0.91 4.96
CA ALA A 113 -4.54 2.15 5.72
C ALA A 113 -4.09 3.28 4.78
N PRO A 114 -4.94 3.75 3.84
CA PRO A 114 -4.56 4.66 2.78
C PRO A 114 -4.44 6.11 3.26
N CYS A 115 -3.80 6.30 4.40
CA CYS A 115 -3.58 7.59 5.04
C CYS A 115 -2.21 8.16 4.64
N PHE A 116 -2.17 9.47 4.39
CA PHE A 116 -0.95 10.23 4.17
C PHE A 116 -1.11 11.59 4.87
N PRO A 117 -0.92 11.64 6.19
CA PRO A 117 -1.22 12.85 6.99
C PRO A 117 -0.51 14.10 6.52
N ALA A 118 0.78 13.99 6.18
CA ALA A 118 1.60 15.12 5.71
C ALA A 118 1.09 15.75 4.40
N SER A 119 0.21 15.06 3.69
CA SER A 119 -0.41 15.54 2.45
C SER A 119 -1.92 15.77 2.57
N GLY A 120 -2.46 15.83 3.80
CA GLY A 120 -3.87 16.09 4.07
C GLY A 120 -4.82 14.93 3.70
N ARG A 121 -4.32 13.70 3.51
CA ARG A 121 -5.14 12.51 3.25
C ARG A 121 -5.28 11.71 4.53
N ILE A 122 -6.50 11.66 5.05
CA ILE A 122 -6.83 10.97 6.31
C ILE A 122 -8.10 10.16 6.15
N ILE A 123 -8.30 9.18 7.05
CA ILE A 123 -9.52 8.37 7.09
C ILE A 123 -10.13 8.50 8.47
N CYS A 124 -11.38 8.92 8.51
CA CYS A 124 -12.13 9.09 9.75
C CYS A 124 -13.57 8.62 9.57
N GLY A 125 -14.04 7.73 10.45
CA GLY A 125 -15.37 7.13 10.36
C GLY A 125 -15.56 6.29 9.09
N GLY A 126 -14.48 5.72 8.55
CA GLY A 126 -14.47 4.96 7.30
C GLY A 126 -14.36 5.82 6.04
N TYR A 127 -14.39 7.15 6.17
CA TYR A 127 -14.39 8.07 5.03
C TYR A 127 -12.99 8.67 4.77
N MET A 128 -12.55 8.58 3.51
CA MET A 128 -11.37 9.31 3.03
C MET A 128 -11.69 10.81 2.94
N LEU A 129 -10.88 11.62 3.63
CA LEU A 129 -10.88 13.07 3.55
C LEU A 129 -9.58 13.55 2.88
N VAL A 130 -9.70 14.52 2.00
CA VAL A 130 -8.58 15.22 1.34
C VAL A 130 -8.69 16.70 1.73
N ASP A 131 -7.71 17.19 2.46
CA ASP A 131 -7.69 18.58 2.98
C ASP A 131 -9.00 18.95 3.71
N GLY A 132 -9.55 17.99 4.48
CA GLY A 132 -10.78 18.14 5.25
C GLY A 132 -12.08 17.95 4.46
N LEU A 133 -12.03 17.71 3.14
CA LEU A 133 -13.20 17.47 2.31
C LEU A 133 -13.36 15.98 2.01
N PRO A 134 -14.58 15.42 2.07
CA PRO A 134 -14.84 14.07 1.59
C PRO A 134 -14.36 13.88 0.15
N LEU A 135 -13.68 12.78 -0.14
CA LEU A 135 -13.03 12.53 -1.43
C LEU A 135 -13.98 12.77 -2.64
N HIS A 136 -15.23 12.30 -2.56
CA HIS A 136 -16.23 12.47 -3.61
C HIS A 136 -16.71 13.93 -3.81
N LYS A 137 -16.29 14.86 -2.95
CA LYS A 137 -16.55 16.31 -3.06
C LYS A 137 -15.34 17.08 -3.63
N THR A 138 -14.28 16.37 -3.99
CA THR A 138 -13.09 16.96 -4.60
C THR A 138 -13.11 16.79 -6.13
N ASN A 139 -12.12 17.35 -6.82
CA ASN A 139 -11.92 17.18 -8.26
C ASN A 139 -11.65 15.71 -8.66
N ILE A 140 -11.32 14.85 -7.73
CA ILE A 140 -11.09 13.41 -7.97
C ILE A 140 -12.40 12.71 -8.42
N ALA A 141 -13.55 13.21 -7.99
CA ALA A 141 -14.85 12.67 -8.39
C ALA A 141 -15.14 12.80 -9.89
N VAL A 142 -14.44 13.70 -10.58
CA VAL A 142 -14.55 13.96 -12.02
C VAL A 142 -13.25 13.68 -12.79
N ASP A 143 -12.34 12.87 -12.19
CA ASP A 143 -11.13 12.42 -12.89
C ASP A 143 -11.53 11.76 -14.23
N PRO A 144 -10.90 12.13 -15.36
CA PRO A 144 -11.33 11.68 -16.68
C PRO A 144 -11.12 10.19 -16.95
N LYS A 145 -10.21 9.53 -16.21
CA LYS A 145 -9.90 8.10 -16.39
C LYS A 145 -10.50 7.23 -15.30
N THR A 146 -10.34 7.65 -14.05
CA THR A 146 -10.66 6.85 -12.86
C THR A 146 -11.38 7.68 -11.81
N PRO A 147 -12.60 8.18 -12.10
CA PRO A 147 -13.36 9.01 -11.16
C PRO A 147 -13.72 8.21 -9.90
N VAL A 148 -13.55 8.83 -8.73
CA VAL A 148 -13.90 8.23 -7.44
C VAL A 148 -15.10 8.94 -6.86
N LYS A 149 -16.25 8.26 -6.86
CA LYS A 149 -17.54 8.82 -6.44
C LYS A 149 -17.94 8.43 -5.01
N ILE A 150 -17.14 7.61 -4.35
CA ILE A 150 -17.38 7.10 -3.00
C ILE A 150 -16.19 7.50 -2.13
N SER A 151 -16.47 8.07 -0.95
CA SER A 151 -15.43 8.39 0.02
C SER A 151 -15.24 7.30 1.07
N GLU A 152 -16.21 6.40 1.24
CA GLU A 152 -16.13 5.31 2.19
C GLU A 152 -15.19 4.22 1.66
N VAL A 153 -14.06 4.04 2.35
CA VAL A 153 -12.97 3.17 1.90
C VAL A 153 -13.42 1.71 1.87
N GLY A 154 -14.08 1.25 2.93
CA GLY A 154 -14.57 -0.13 3.02
C GLY A 154 -15.55 -0.47 1.91
N GLU A 155 -16.48 0.44 1.61
CA GLU A 155 -17.46 0.25 0.54
C GLU A 155 -16.80 0.21 -0.84
N LEU A 156 -15.80 1.07 -1.07
CA LEU A 156 -15.05 1.07 -2.33
C LEU A 156 -14.33 -0.28 -2.56
N PHE A 157 -13.75 -0.85 -1.52
CA PHE A 157 -13.13 -2.17 -1.62
C PHE A 157 -14.16 -3.28 -1.81
N LYS A 158 -15.32 -3.26 -1.13
CA LYS A 158 -16.40 -4.23 -1.33
C LYS A 158 -16.92 -4.28 -2.77
N GLN A 159 -16.96 -3.12 -3.44
CA GLN A 159 -17.41 -3.05 -4.83
C GLN A 159 -16.37 -3.60 -5.83
N GLN A 160 -15.10 -3.60 -5.48
CA GLN A 160 -14.01 -3.96 -6.39
C GLN A 160 -13.36 -5.31 -6.07
N SER A 161 -13.58 -5.87 -4.88
CA SER A 161 -12.95 -7.12 -4.43
C SER A 161 -13.95 -8.25 -4.35
N LYS A 162 -13.49 -9.47 -4.59
CA LYS A 162 -14.23 -10.71 -4.34
C LYS A 162 -14.19 -11.17 -2.89
N TYR A 163 -13.29 -10.59 -2.07
CA TYR A 163 -13.08 -10.95 -0.69
C TYR A 163 -13.95 -10.14 0.26
N GLN A 164 -14.26 -10.75 1.41
CA GLN A 164 -14.96 -10.06 2.49
C GLN A 164 -14.10 -8.95 3.07
N VAL A 165 -14.72 -7.79 3.30
CA VAL A 165 -14.09 -6.58 3.82
C VAL A 165 -14.69 -6.22 5.17
N SER A 166 -13.84 -6.06 6.17
CA SER A 166 -14.18 -5.46 7.47
C SER A 166 -13.59 -4.06 7.60
N THR A 167 -14.25 -3.22 8.38
CA THR A 167 -13.74 -1.86 8.69
C THR A 167 -13.55 -1.72 10.19
N ILE A 168 -12.38 -1.26 10.60
CA ILE A 168 -12.02 -0.91 11.98
C ILE A 168 -11.98 0.60 12.08
N TYR A 169 -12.71 1.16 13.03
CA TYR A 169 -12.90 2.59 13.16
C TYR A 169 -11.97 3.22 14.19
N MET A 170 -11.83 4.54 14.16
CA MET A 170 -10.96 5.30 15.07
C MET A 170 -11.23 4.98 16.55
N LYS A 171 -12.50 4.81 16.93
CA LYS A 171 -12.86 4.42 18.31
C LYS A 171 -12.17 3.14 18.79
N ASP A 172 -11.95 2.20 17.85
CA ASP A 172 -11.32 0.92 18.15
C ASP A 172 -9.79 1.07 18.29
N LEU A 173 -9.18 1.96 17.50
CA LEU A 173 -7.75 2.30 17.62
C LEU A 173 -7.41 2.87 19.00
N MET A 174 -8.31 3.64 19.60
CA MET A 174 -8.10 4.25 20.92
C MET A 174 -7.89 3.24 22.06
N HIS A 175 -8.24 1.97 21.86
CA HIS A 175 -8.01 0.90 22.84
C HIS A 175 -6.58 0.33 22.82
N GLY A 176 -5.73 0.80 21.89
CA GLY A 176 -4.33 0.44 21.80
C GLY A 176 -4.05 -0.87 21.03
N LYS A 177 -2.74 -1.17 20.88
CA LYS A 177 -2.27 -2.18 19.92
C LYS A 177 -2.74 -3.61 20.22
N HIS A 178 -2.87 -4.00 21.48
CA HIS A 178 -3.27 -5.36 21.83
C HIS A 178 -4.74 -5.62 21.48
N TYR A 179 -5.63 -4.68 21.86
CA TYR A 179 -7.02 -4.73 21.48
C TYR A 179 -7.19 -4.75 19.94
N LEU A 180 -6.45 -3.88 19.26
CA LEU A 180 -6.50 -3.79 17.80
C LEU A 180 -6.00 -5.08 17.13
N ALA A 181 -4.95 -5.70 17.65
CA ALA A 181 -4.45 -6.99 17.18
C ALA A 181 -5.48 -8.11 17.32
N ASP A 182 -6.16 -8.17 18.47
CA ASP A 182 -7.21 -9.17 18.72
C ASP A 182 -8.44 -8.92 17.84
N LEU A 183 -8.79 -7.64 17.61
CA LEU A 183 -9.88 -7.29 16.70
C LEU A 183 -9.56 -7.66 15.25
N MET A 184 -8.31 -7.46 14.79
CA MET A 184 -7.87 -7.91 13.47
C MET A 184 -8.00 -9.43 13.33
N LYS A 185 -7.55 -10.22 14.33
CA LYS A 185 -7.72 -11.68 14.32
C LYS A 185 -9.18 -12.08 14.24
N LYS A 186 -10.04 -11.43 15.03
CA LYS A 186 -11.49 -11.67 15.01
C LYS A 186 -12.09 -11.41 13.63
N CYS A 187 -11.72 -10.31 12.96
CA CYS A 187 -12.16 -10.04 11.59
C CYS A 187 -11.77 -11.18 10.63
N VAL A 188 -10.56 -11.74 10.79
CA VAL A 188 -10.08 -12.87 9.99
C VAL A 188 -10.86 -14.14 10.29
N GLU A 189 -11.12 -14.45 11.55
CA GLU A 189 -11.92 -15.59 11.99
C GLU A 189 -13.37 -15.51 11.46
N GLU A 190 -13.89 -14.30 11.30
CA GLU A 190 -15.19 -14.01 10.68
C GLU A 190 -15.17 -14.06 9.15
N GLY A 191 -14.02 -14.38 8.54
CA GLY A 191 -13.85 -14.60 7.10
C GLY A 191 -13.32 -13.42 6.30
N SER A 192 -12.96 -12.31 6.94
CA SER A 192 -12.42 -11.15 6.22
C SER A 192 -10.98 -11.37 5.77
N ARG A 193 -10.72 -11.07 4.49
CA ARG A 193 -9.39 -11.06 3.90
C ARG A 193 -8.85 -9.65 3.69
N ILE A 194 -9.71 -8.65 3.80
CA ILE A 194 -9.38 -7.23 3.67
C ILE A 194 -9.91 -6.51 4.91
N ILE A 195 -9.04 -5.76 5.57
CA ILE A 195 -9.40 -4.95 6.74
C ILE A 195 -9.01 -3.51 6.45
N THR A 196 -9.99 -2.62 6.35
CA THR A 196 -9.79 -1.19 6.21
C THR A 196 -9.76 -0.54 7.59
N LEU A 197 -8.88 0.46 7.79
CA LEU A 197 -8.73 1.11 9.09
C LEU A 197 -8.81 2.63 8.97
N ASP A 198 -9.46 3.25 9.94
CA ASP A 198 -9.34 4.68 10.18
C ASP A 198 -7.89 5.02 10.57
N CYS A 199 -7.44 6.20 10.13
CA CYS A 199 -6.11 6.67 10.38
C CYS A 199 -6.01 8.16 10.06
N ILE A 200 -5.60 8.98 11.01
CA ILE A 200 -5.55 10.44 10.89
C ILE A 200 -4.10 10.94 10.98
N THR A 201 -3.29 10.32 11.83
CA THR A 201 -1.95 10.77 12.16
C THR A 201 -0.89 9.72 11.83
N GLN A 202 0.39 10.11 11.91
CA GLN A 202 1.48 9.15 11.81
C GLN A 202 1.49 8.20 13.00
N GLU A 203 1.10 8.66 14.17
CA GLU A 203 1.00 7.86 15.39
C GLU A 203 -0.05 6.75 15.24
N ASP A 204 -1.15 7.00 14.52
CA ASP A 204 -2.15 5.97 14.20
C ASP A 204 -1.54 4.90 13.27
N LEU A 205 -0.77 5.30 12.26
CA LEU A 205 -0.05 4.36 11.39
C LEU A 205 0.97 3.52 12.18
N ASP A 206 1.67 4.14 13.13
CA ASP A 206 2.61 3.43 14.02
C ASP A 206 1.88 2.43 14.91
N LEU A 207 0.72 2.79 15.44
CA LEU A 207 -0.15 1.93 16.25
C LEU A 207 -0.68 0.74 15.43
N ILE A 208 -1.17 0.99 14.20
CA ILE A 208 -1.64 -0.06 13.30
C ILE A 208 -0.51 -1.04 12.97
N ALA A 209 0.70 -0.53 12.67
CA ALA A 209 1.85 -1.39 12.40
C ALA A 209 2.25 -2.24 13.62
N ASP A 210 2.21 -1.66 14.84
CA ASP A 210 2.46 -2.41 16.08
C ASP A 210 1.39 -3.48 16.35
N ALA A 211 0.12 -3.19 16.05
CA ALA A 211 -0.97 -4.15 16.16
C ALA A 211 -0.81 -5.31 15.15
N VAL A 212 -0.44 -5.01 13.91
CA VAL A 212 -0.13 -6.04 12.89
C VAL A 212 0.97 -6.98 13.38
N ILE A 213 2.07 -6.43 13.90
CA ILE A 213 3.18 -7.24 14.45
C ILE A 213 2.72 -8.07 15.64
N THR A 214 1.94 -7.46 16.54
CA THR A 214 1.41 -8.13 17.75
C THR A 214 0.44 -9.25 17.40
N SER A 215 -0.34 -9.09 16.33
CA SER A 215 -1.29 -10.11 15.86
C SER A 215 -0.62 -11.37 15.32
N GLY A 216 0.60 -11.26 14.77
CA GLY A 216 1.29 -12.34 14.08
C GLY A 216 0.70 -12.69 12.71
N LEU A 217 -0.26 -11.92 12.20
CA LEU A 217 -0.86 -12.14 10.89
C LEU A 217 0.16 -11.84 9.77
N LYS A 218 0.13 -12.62 8.72
CA LYS A 218 0.85 -12.32 7.47
C LYS A 218 0.04 -11.29 6.70
N VAL A 219 0.64 -10.12 6.43
CA VAL A 219 -0.11 -9.01 5.85
C VAL A 219 0.48 -8.47 4.56
N ILE A 220 -0.41 -7.93 3.74
CA ILE A 220 -0.12 -7.04 2.62
C ILE A 220 -0.48 -5.62 3.08
N ALA A 221 0.47 -4.71 3.06
CA ALA A 221 0.18 -3.29 3.27
C ALA A 221 -0.49 -2.72 2.03
N VAL A 222 -1.66 -2.08 2.18
CA VAL A 222 -2.38 -1.45 1.07
C VAL A 222 -2.53 0.03 1.37
N ASP A 223 -1.65 0.85 0.78
CA ASP A 223 -1.53 2.25 1.13
C ASP A 223 -0.76 3.07 0.07
N PRO A 224 -0.73 4.41 0.16
CA PRO A 224 0.07 5.24 -0.74
C PRO A 224 1.57 5.29 -0.40
N GLY A 225 2.07 4.39 0.45
CA GLY A 225 3.48 4.20 0.78
C GLY A 225 3.87 4.56 2.21
N VAL A 226 3.09 5.33 2.96
CA VAL A 226 3.45 5.78 4.33
C VAL A 226 3.32 4.63 5.32
N PHE A 227 2.24 3.85 5.25
CA PHE A 227 2.07 2.65 6.09
C PHE A 227 3.10 1.58 5.73
N THR A 228 3.34 1.36 4.43
CA THR A 228 4.41 0.47 3.93
C THR A 228 5.77 0.85 4.52
N ALA A 229 6.12 2.13 4.51
CA ALA A 229 7.37 2.61 5.09
C ALA A 229 7.42 2.43 6.62
N THR A 230 6.30 2.70 7.30
CA THR A 230 6.15 2.50 8.76
C THR A 230 6.35 1.04 9.14
N LEU A 231 5.70 0.12 8.42
CA LEU A 231 5.82 -1.32 8.65
C LEU A 231 7.24 -1.82 8.34
N SER A 232 7.84 -1.35 7.23
CA SER A 232 9.22 -1.68 6.86
C SER A 232 10.21 -1.28 7.95
N ARG A 233 10.07 -0.07 8.54
CA ARG A 233 10.92 0.39 9.63
C ARG A 233 10.93 -0.54 10.84
N LYS A 234 9.82 -1.24 11.07
CA LYS A 234 9.66 -2.15 12.22
C LYS A 234 10.13 -3.59 11.92
N LEU A 235 10.05 -4.04 10.66
CA LEU A 235 10.27 -5.43 10.28
C LEU A 235 11.59 -5.71 9.58
N ILE A 236 12.21 -4.72 8.95
CA ILE A 236 13.44 -4.91 8.18
C ILE A 236 14.59 -4.04 8.72
N THR A 237 15.80 -4.61 8.62
CA THR A 237 17.02 -3.90 8.97
C THR A 237 17.75 -3.48 7.68
N PRO A 238 18.08 -2.20 7.49
CA PRO A 238 18.79 -1.75 6.29
C PRO A 238 20.15 -2.43 6.15
N ASN A 239 20.51 -2.84 4.94
CA ASN A 239 21.86 -3.28 4.62
C ASN A 239 22.84 -2.11 4.78
N LYS A 240 23.68 -2.16 5.83
CA LYS A 240 24.56 -1.06 6.25
C LYS A 240 25.74 -0.87 5.30
N LYS A 241 25.53 -0.28 4.13
CA LYS A 241 26.59 0.39 3.38
C LYS A 241 26.13 1.82 3.05
N LYS A 242 26.59 2.81 3.83
CA LYS A 242 26.48 4.24 3.47
C LYS A 242 27.22 4.45 2.17
N GLN A 243 26.53 4.47 1.04
CA GLN A 243 27.08 4.98 -0.21
C GLN A 243 26.69 6.45 -0.36
N LYS A 244 27.65 7.28 -0.79
CA LYS A 244 27.36 8.65 -1.21
C LYS A 244 26.42 8.60 -2.41
N THR A 245 25.18 9.07 -2.23
CA THR A 245 24.17 9.08 -3.29
C THR A 245 24.42 10.27 -4.22
N LYS A 246 24.60 10.01 -5.51
CA LYS A 246 24.51 11.05 -6.54
C LYS A 246 23.04 11.17 -6.95
N ILE A 247 22.49 12.38 -6.92
CA ILE A 247 21.09 12.64 -7.29
C ILE A 247 21.11 13.34 -8.64
N LEU A 248 20.43 12.74 -9.63
CA LEU A 248 20.04 13.42 -10.87
C LEU A 248 18.52 13.65 -10.77
N ALA A 249 18.12 14.91 -10.76
CA ALA A 249 16.72 15.28 -10.81
C ALA A 249 16.36 15.78 -12.21
N VAL A 250 15.43 15.10 -12.88
CA VAL A 250 14.78 15.58 -14.09
C VAL A 250 13.33 15.92 -13.71
N VAL A 251 13.00 17.21 -13.80
CA VAL A 251 11.68 17.72 -13.39
C VAL A 251 10.92 18.13 -14.64
N GLY A 252 9.77 17.47 -14.87
CA GLY A 252 8.78 17.89 -15.85
C GLY A 252 7.41 17.94 -15.19
N SER A 253 6.70 19.07 -15.32
CA SER A 253 5.34 19.20 -14.85
C SER A 253 4.47 19.85 -15.93
N VAL A 254 3.27 19.32 -16.13
CA VAL A 254 2.25 19.90 -17.00
C VAL A 254 1.25 20.76 -16.21
N ASN A 255 1.38 20.81 -14.87
CA ASN A 255 0.56 21.70 -14.06
C ASN A 255 1.13 23.12 -14.08
N ALA A 256 0.32 24.05 -14.53
CA ALA A 256 0.59 25.50 -14.51
C ALA A 256 0.20 26.08 -13.13
N ASN A 257 0.95 25.70 -12.06
CA ASN A 257 0.93 26.39 -10.78
C ASN A 257 2.33 26.33 -10.18
#